data_722318d2e319a9580e950f559f6083aa
#
_entry.id   722318d2e319a9580e950f559f6083aa
#
_cell.length_a   1.000
_cell.length_b   1.000
_cell.length_c   1.000
_cell.angle_alpha   90.00
_cell.angle_beta   90.00
_cell.angle_gamma   90.00
#
_symmetry.space_group_name_H-M   'P 1'
#
loop_
_entity.id
_entity.type
_entity.pdbx_description
1 polymer ?
#
loop_
_entity_poly.entity_id
_entity_poly.type
_entity_poly.pdbx_seq_one_letter_code
_entity_poly.pdbx_strand_id
1 'polypeptide(L)'
;MNKLGIIALVGLALLVVVMMAASESSSSSKADASQAIKLPEPRTDGGMTVEKSLQERRSIRSFGKDGLTLNEVSQLLWAAQGVTDDKGHRTAPSAMARYPLQVYLLADNITGLPSGVYHYSPEGHNLTIMAEGNVDEYYNATAGFEAWIKTAPAIFVITGNISGMNQMPGLRPGNRTSENNRTSGNQMPRQDMSQWVYIDAGAAAENLLLEVVSLDLASTYTAGFSANKTEELLGLPSGEVPIGVLPVGRKA
;
A
#
# COMPACT_ATOMS: atom_id res chain seq x y z
N MET A 1 -64.56 -7.40 34.78
CA MET A 1 -63.30 -6.67 34.57
C MET A 1 -63.64 -5.23 34.28
N ASN A 2 -63.16 -4.29 35.09
CA ASN A 2 -63.50 -2.87 34.99
C ASN A 2 -62.71 -2.24 33.81
N LYS A 3 -63.32 -1.27 33.12
CA LYS A 3 -62.74 -0.55 31.99
C LYS A 3 -61.31 -0.04 32.26
N LEU A 4 -60.98 0.24 33.52
CA LEU A 4 -59.64 0.61 33.94
C LEU A 4 -58.60 -0.52 33.79
N GLY A 5 -58.99 -1.77 34.03
CA GLY A 5 -58.10 -2.94 33.89
C GLY A 5 -57.70 -3.25 32.41
N ILE A 6 -58.68 -2.99 31.53
CA ILE A 6 -58.42 -3.19 30.06
C ILE A 6 -57.47 -2.13 29.48
N ILE A 7 -57.60 -0.88 29.93
CA ILE A 7 -56.71 0.21 29.50
C ILE A 7 -55.27 -0.01 30.00
N ALA A 8 -55.10 -0.50 31.24
CA ALA A 8 -53.78 -0.82 31.78
C ALA A 8 -53.11 -1.99 31.06
N LEU A 9 -53.87 -3.03 30.65
CA LEU A 9 -53.34 -4.17 29.92
C LEU A 9 -52.92 -3.80 28.48
N VAL A 10 -53.70 -2.95 27.82
CA VAL A 10 -53.38 -2.46 26.46
C VAL A 10 -52.18 -1.52 26.49
N GLY A 11 -52.06 -0.66 27.51
CA GLY A 11 -50.90 0.22 27.69
C GLY A 11 -49.60 -0.54 27.95
N LEU A 12 -49.65 -1.63 28.75
CA LEU A 12 -48.51 -2.48 29.04
C LEU A 12 -48.08 -3.30 27.81
N ALA A 13 -49.02 -3.80 26.99
CA ALA A 13 -48.75 -4.50 25.75
C ALA A 13 -48.11 -3.58 24.68
N LEU A 14 -48.56 -2.32 24.59
CA LEU A 14 -47.97 -1.33 23.68
C LEU A 14 -46.55 -0.92 24.11
N LEU A 15 -46.27 -0.83 25.41
CA LEU A 15 -44.94 -0.52 25.95
C LEU A 15 -43.94 -1.65 25.69
N VAL A 16 -44.36 -2.91 25.78
CA VAL A 16 -43.54 -4.10 25.50
C VAL A 16 -43.22 -4.19 23.98
N VAL A 17 -44.19 -3.89 23.11
CA VAL A 17 -43.98 -3.87 21.66
C VAL A 17 -43.02 -2.73 21.23
N VAL A 18 -43.10 -1.57 21.86
CA VAL A 18 -42.17 -0.45 21.61
C VAL A 18 -40.77 -0.76 22.14
N MET A 19 -40.62 -1.45 23.27
CA MET A 19 -39.33 -1.90 23.79
C MET A 19 -38.73 -3.05 22.96
N MET A 20 -39.52 -3.94 22.36
CA MET A 20 -39.02 -4.97 21.43
C MET A 20 -38.60 -4.39 20.06
N ALA A 21 -39.24 -3.31 19.61
CA ALA A 21 -38.86 -2.64 18.36
C ALA A 21 -37.58 -1.75 18.50
N ALA A 22 -37.17 -1.42 19.73
CA ALA A 22 -35.97 -0.61 20.00
C ALA A 22 -34.70 -1.46 20.20
N SER A 23 -34.79 -2.80 20.18
CA SER A 23 -33.63 -3.69 20.35
C SER A 23 -33.07 -4.25 19.03
N GLU A 24 -33.57 -3.82 17.87
CA GLU A 24 -33.09 -4.28 16.56
C GLU A 24 -32.26 -3.23 15.78
N SER A 25 -31.58 -2.33 16.45
CA SER A 25 -30.71 -1.39 15.73
C SER A 25 -29.40 -1.12 16.44
N SER A 26 -28.60 -2.16 16.59
CA SER A 26 -27.13 -2.02 16.63
C SER A 26 -26.46 -3.36 16.33
N SER A 27 -26.75 -3.94 15.16
CA SER A 27 -25.76 -4.73 14.48
C SER A 27 -24.78 -3.72 13.89
N SER A 28 -23.81 -3.28 14.69
CA SER A 28 -22.55 -2.81 14.18
C SER A 28 -22.10 -3.86 13.18
N SER A 29 -22.16 -3.53 11.89
CA SER A 29 -21.50 -4.30 10.86
C SER A 29 -20.03 -4.33 11.28
N LYS A 30 -19.58 -5.46 11.86
CA LYS A 30 -18.18 -5.82 11.76
C LYS A 30 -17.87 -5.66 10.29
N ALA A 31 -16.95 -4.72 9.99
CA ALA A 31 -16.35 -4.62 8.67
C ALA A 31 -16.02 -6.05 8.27
N ASP A 32 -16.66 -6.49 7.20
CA ASP A 32 -16.41 -7.80 6.60
C ASP A 32 -14.90 -7.87 6.42
N ALA A 33 -14.25 -8.89 6.99
CA ALA A 33 -12.81 -9.04 6.89
C ALA A 33 -12.51 -9.05 5.39
N SER A 34 -11.94 -7.97 4.86
CA SER A 34 -11.72 -7.76 3.43
C SER A 34 -11.09 -9.03 2.88
N GLN A 35 -11.77 -9.65 1.93
CA GLN A 35 -11.38 -10.96 1.41
C GLN A 35 -9.98 -10.84 0.80
N ALA A 36 -9.01 -11.47 1.44
CA ALA A 36 -7.64 -11.46 0.97
C ALA A 36 -7.52 -12.33 -0.29
N ILE A 37 -7.03 -11.76 -1.38
CA ILE A 37 -6.77 -12.46 -2.63
C ILE A 37 -5.36 -13.03 -2.56
N LYS A 38 -5.26 -14.35 -2.46
CA LYS A 38 -3.95 -15.04 -2.49
C LYS A 38 -3.33 -14.86 -3.87
N LEU A 39 -2.09 -14.39 -3.89
CA LEU A 39 -1.31 -14.27 -5.13
C LEU A 39 -0.69 -15.61 -5.53
N PRO A 40 -0.43 -15.82 -6.82
CA PRO A 40 0.41 -16.92 -7.28
C PRO A 40 1.79 -16.89 -6.63
N GLU A 41 2.37 -18.05 -6.33
CA GLU A 41 3.72 -18.12 -5.76
C GLU A 41 4.75 -17.49 -6.70
N PRO A 42 5.67 -16.67 -6.19
CA PRO A 42 6.70 -16.04 -7.01
C PRO A 42 7.74 -17.06 -7.46
N ARG A 43 8.29 -16.85 -8.64
CA ARG A 43 9.45 -17.61 -9.11
C ARG A 43 10.70 -17.11 -8.42
N THR A 44 11.55 -18.02 -7.98
CA THR A 44 12.86 -17.71 -7.37
C THR A 44 14.03 -18.11 -8.27
N ASP A 45 13.73 -18.70 -9.42
CA ASP A 45 14.68 -19.10 -10.47
C ASP A 45 14.27 -18.41 -11.79
N GLY A 46 14.88 -17.28 -12.09
CA GLY A 46 14.61 -16.52 -13.30
C GLY A 46 15.46 -16.95 -14.50
N GLY A 47 14.93 -16.77 -15.72
CA GLY A 47 15.71 -17.00 -16.96
C GLY A 47 16.68 -15.87 -17.33
N MET A 48 16.53 -14.69 -16.74
CA MET A 48 17.38 -13.52 -17.01
C MET A 48 18.36 -13.29 -15.86
N THR A 49 19.64 -13.04 -16.18
CA THR A 49 20.63 -12.73 -15.14
C THR A 49 20.47 -11.28 -14.66
N VAL A 50 20.94 -11.00 -13.44
CA VAL A 50 20.93 -9.65 -12.87
C VAL A 50 21.69 -8.67 -13.76
N GLU A 51 22.84 -9.08 -14.29
CA GLU A 51 23.67 -8.27 -15.18
C GLU A 51 22.91 -7.90 -16.45
N LYS A 52 22.13 -8.82 -16.99
CA LYS A 52 21.33 -8.58 -18.19
C LYS A 52 20.19 -7.62 -17.89
N SER A 53 19.49 -7.79 -16.78
CA SER A 53 18.45 -6.86 -16.33
C SER A 53 19.00 -5.45 -16.13
N LEU A 54 20.14 -5.31 -15.44
CA LEU A 54 20.84 -4.04 -15.25
C LEU A 54 21.23 -3.38 -16.58
N GLN A 55 21.74 -4.18 -17.54
CA GLN A 55 22.13 -3.69 -18.86
C GLN A 55 20.96 -3.19 -19.69
N GLU A 56 19.80 -3.86 -19.60
CA GLU A 56 18.63 -3.60 -20.44
C GLU A 56 17.61 -2.66 -19.81
N ARG A 57 17.65 -2.43 -18.50
CA ARG A 57 16.70 -1.54 -17.84
C ARG A 57 16.72 -0.14 -18.45
N ARG A 58 15.56 0.32 -18.89
CA ARG A 58 15.30 1.66 -19.41
C ARG A 58 14.02 2.21 -18.82
N SER A 59 13.95 3.53 -18.68
CA SER A 59 12.68 4.23 -18.35
C SER A 59 11.82 4.31 -19.60
N ILE A 60 10.80 3.48 -19.68
CA ILE A 60 9.85 3.40 -20.81
C ILE A 60 8.54 4.05 -20.36
N ARG A 61 8.02 4.96 -21.17
CA ARG A 61 6.84 5.79 -20.90
C ARG A 61 5.73 5.62 -21.93
N SER A 62 5.77 4.56 -22.71
CA SER A 62 4.73 4.17 -23.66
C SER A 62 4.38 2.72 -23.44
N PHE A 63 3.09 2.41 -23.41
CA PHE A 63 2.60 1.08 -23.12
C PHE A 63 1.74 0.56 -24.25
N GLY A 64 1.86 -0.75 -24.54
CA GLY A 64 0.96 -1.47 -25.39
C GLY A 64 -0.43 -1.60 -24.77
N LYS A 65 -1.41 -2.03 -25.58
CA LYS A 65 -2.82 -2.11 -25.16
C LYS A 65 -3.15 -3.35 -24.32
N ASP A 66 -2.29 -4.36 -24.36
CA ASP A 66 -2.53 -5.62 -23.67
C ASP A 66 -2.32 -5.48 -22.16
N GLY A 67 -3.20 -6.11 -21.40
CA GLY A 67 -3.14 -6.14 -19.94
C GLY A 67 -1.99 -6.99 -19.41
N LEU A 68 -1.82 -6.94 -18.10
CA LEU A 68 -0.92 -7.82 -17.36
C LEU A 68 -1.67 -9.07 -16.88
N THR A 69 -0.94 -10.10 -16.54
CA THR A 69 -1.45 -11.28 -15.84
C THR A 69 -1.28 -11.15 -14.34
N LEU A 70 -2.09 -11.85 -13.56
CA LEU A 70 -1.93 -11.91 -12.10
C LEU A 70 -0.57 -12.50 -11.69
N ASN A 71 0.00 -13.41 -12.48
CA ASN A 71 1.34 -13.96 -12.23
C ASN A 71 2.43 -12.89 -12.34
N GLU A 72 2.36 -12.03 -13.34
CA GLU A 72 3.31 -10.91 -13.51
C GLU A 72 3.18 -9.90 -12.38
N VAL A 73 1.96 -9.54 -12.01
CA VAL A 73 1.70 -8.65 -10.87
C VAL A 73 2.24 -9.25 -9.57
N SER A 74 1.98 -10.53 -9.32
CA SER A 74 2.51 -11.25 -8.17
C SER A 74 4.03 -11.18 -8.09
N GLN A 75 4.70 -11.47 -9.19
CA GLN A 75 6.15 -11.45 -9.29
C GLN A 75 6.72 -10.04 -9.03
N LEU A 76 6.09 -8.98 -9.55
CA LEU A 76 6.50 -7.60 -9.35
C LEU A 76 6.32 -7.14 -7.90
N LEU A 77 5.22 -7.52 -7.25
CA LEU A 77 4.98 -7.22 -5.85
C LEU A 77 6.00 -7.92 -4.95
N TRP A 78 6.30 -9.19 -5.24
CA TRP A 78 7.33 -9.94 -4.54
C TRP A 78 8.71 -9.32 -4.74
N ALA A 79 9.08 -8.93 -5.97
CA ALA A 79 10.35 -8.27 -6.25
C ALA A 79 10.52 -6.98 -5.45
N ALA A 80 9.44 -6.20 -5.26
CA ALA A 80 9.48 -4.96 -4.49
C ALA A 80 9.66 -5.20 -2.98
N GLN A 81 8.87 -6.10 -2.36
CA GLN A 81 8.77 -6.23 -0.90
C GLN A 81 8.50 -7.65 -0.41
N GLY A 82 8.61 -8.68 -1.26
CA GLY A 82 8.29 -10.05 -0.89
C GLY A 82 9.19 -10.61 0.21
N VAL A 83 8.63 -11.49 1.04
CA VAL A 83 9.37 -12.24 2.06
C VAL A 83 10.18 -13.34 1.38
N THR A 84 11.44 -13.51 1.80
CA THR A 84 12.41 -14.44 1.18
C THR A 84 12.78 -15.62 2.05
N ASP A 85 12.50 -15.55 3.36
CA ASP A 85 12.77 -16.63 4.30
C ASP A 85 11.82 -16.61 5.51
N ASP A 86 11.93 -17.61 6.37
CA ASP A 86 11.14 -17.81 7.59
C ASP A 86 11.44 -16.78 8.70
N LYS A 87 12.50 -15.98 8.56
CA LYS A 87 12.85 -14.89 9.49
C LYS A 87 12.21 -13.57 9.09
N GLY A 88 11.50 -13.54 7.95
CA GLY A 88 10.83 -12.34 7.46
C GLY A 88 11.74 -11.36 6.72
N HIS A 89 12.92 -11.80 6.27
CA HIS A 89 13.74 -10.97 5.38
C HIS A 89 12.99 -10.74 4.06
N ARG A 90 13.18 -9.56 3.49
CA ARG A 90 12.52 -9.16 2.23
C ARG A 90 13.51 -9.04 1.09
N THR A 91 12.97 -9.03 -0.13
CA THR A 91 13.74 -8.81 -1.37
C THR A 91 14.47 -7.47 -1.36
N ALA A 92 13.86 -6.41 -0.84
CA ALA A 92 14.51 -5.13 -0.66
C ALA A 92 15.08 -5.00 0.77
N PRO A 93 16.30 -4.49 0.93
CA PRO A 93 16.87 -4.20 2.24
C PRO A 93 16.08 -3.08 2.93
N SER A 94 16.10 -3.08 4.26
CA SER A 94 15.53 -1.99 5.04
C SER A 94 16.43 -1.64 6.22
N ALA A 95 16.55 -0.36 6.49
CA ALA A 95 17.33 0.14 7.61
C ALA A 95 16.83 -0.50 8.92
N MET A 96 17.75 -1.17 9.62
CA MET A 96 17.47 -1.91 10.87
C MET A 96 16.34 -2.94 10.77
N ALA A 97 16.11 -3.51 9.58
CA ALA A 97 15.02 -4.45 9.30
C ALA A 97 13.63 -3.92 9.73
N ARG A 98 13.39 -2.62 9.57
CA ARG A 98 12.13 -1.98 9.99
C ARG A 98 11.00 -2.15 8.98
N TYR A 99 11.33 -2.30 7.70
CA TYR A 99 10.37 -2.49 6.61
C TYR A 99 9.21 -1.48 6.63
N PRO A 100 9.51 -0.16 6.61
CA PRO A 100 8.48 0.87 6.74
C PRO A 100 7.63 1.04 5.47
N LEU A 101 8.00 0.37 4.39
CA LEU A 101 7.34 0.52 3.09
C LEU A 101 6.06 -0.29 3.01
N GLN A 102 5.06 0.30 2.34
CA GLN A 102 3.87 -0.37 1.86
C GLN A 102 3.82 -0.28 0.34
N VAL A 103 3.15 -1.21 -0.31
CA VAL A 103 2.94 -1.21 -1.76
C VAL A 103 1.45 -1.33 -2.04
N TYR A 104 0.93 -0.37 -2.80
CA TYR A 104 -0.44 -0.40 -3.30
C TYR A 104 -0.42 -0.66 -4.80
N LEU A 105 -1.41 -1.39 -5.26
CA LEU A 105 -1.63 -1.69 -6.68
C LEU A 105 -2.92 -1.03 -7.14
N LEU A 106 -2.82 -0.16 -8.13
CA LEU A 106 -3.97 0.32 -8.90
C LEU A 106 -4.08 -0.58 -10.13
N ALA A 107 -5.10 -1.41 -10.17
CA ALA A 107 -5.34 -2.40 -11.21
C ALA A 107 -6.43 -1.91 -12.16
N ASP A 108 -6.10 -1.68 -13.43
CA ASP A 108 -7.07 -1.34 -14.48
C ASP A 108 -7.35 -2.52 -15.40
N ASN A 109 -6.29 -3.10 -15.98
CA ASN A 109 -6.41 -4.21 -16.93
C ASN A 109 -5.45 -5.35 -16.55
N ILE A 110 -5.90 -6.22 -15.64
CA ILE A 110 -5.14 -7.39 -15.17
C ILE A 110 -6.00 -8.65 -15.33
N THR A 111 -5.53 -9.59 -16.14
CA THR A 111 -6.20 -10.89 -16.28
C THR A 111 -6.15 -11.66 -14.96
N GLY A 112 -7.31 -12.01 -14.44
CA GLY A 112 -7.45 -12.74 -13.17
C GLY A 112 -7.56 -11.87 -11.94
N LEU A 113 -7.62 -10.53 -12.09
CA LEU A 113 -7.85 -9.58 -11.00
C LEU A 113 -8.86 -8.52 -11.45
N PRO A 114 -9.97 -8.28 -10.71
CA PRO A 114 -10.89 -7.18 -11.00
C PRO A 114 -10.18 -5.82 -10.99
N SER A 115 -10.73 -4.85 -11.73
CA SER A 115 -10.29 -3.46 -11.63
C SER A 115 -10.55 -2.94 -10.21
N GLY A 116 -9.56 -2.23 -9.65
CA GLY A 116 -9.64 -1.75 -8.27
C GLY A 116 -8.31 -1.31 -7.67
N VAL A 117 -8.36 -0.97 -6.41
CA VAL A 117 -7.20 -0.59 -5.58
C VAL A 117 -6.94 -1.65 -4.53
N TYR A 118 -5.71 -2.08 -4.43
CA TYR A 118 -5.30 -3.18 -3.58
C TYR A 118 -4.09 -2.80 -2.75
N HIS A 119 -4.05 -3.27 -1.51
CA HIS A 119 -2.87 -3.21 -0.65
C HIS A 119 -2.18 -4.57 -0.63
N TYR A 120 -0.87 -4.59 -0.82
CA TYR A 120 -0.05 -5.80 -0.79
C TYR A 120 0.41 -6.12 0.63
N SER A 121 0.18 -7.37 1.07
CA SER A 121 0.68 -7.93 2.32
C SER A 121 1.81 -8.92 2.03
N PRO A 122 3.07 -8.55 2.28
CA PRO A 122 4.22 -9.42 1.99
C PRO A 122 4.22 -10.74 2.76
N GLU A 123 3.84 -10.73 4.03
CA GLU A 123 3.86 -11.90 4.92
C GLU A 123 2.90 -13.00 4.44
N GLY A 124 1.76 -12.62 3.89
CA GLY A 124 0.78 -13.55 3.35
C GLY A 124 0.92 -13.76 1.85
N HIS A 125 1.74 -12.97 1.17
CA HIS A 125 1.79 -12.85 -0.28
C HIS A 125 0.39 -12.78 -0.87
N ASN A 126 -0.36 -11.76 -0.45
CA ASN A 126 -1.75 -11.56 -0.83
C ASN A 126 -2.08 -10.07 -1.03
N LEU A 127 -3.22 -9.83 -1.66
CA LEU A 127 -3.80 -8.51 -1.85
C LEU A 127 -5.05 -8.36 -0.98
N THR A 128 -5.16 -7.23 -0.32
CA THR A 128 -6.38 -6.79 0.36
C THR A 128 -7.07 -5.74 -0.50
N ILE A 129 -8.37 -5.91 -0.77
CA ILE A 129 -9.15 -4.97 -1.56
C ILE A 129 -9.36 -3.69 -0.72
N MET A 130 -8.98 -2.54 -1.29
CA MET A 130 -9.23 -1.22 -0.72
C MET A 130 -10.43 -0.53 -1.37
N ALA A 131 -10.55 -0.66 -2.70
CA ALA A 131 -11.67 -0.18 -3.49
C ALA A 131 -11.85 -1.04 -4.73
N GLU A 132 -13.09 -1.31 -5.11
CA GLU A 132 -13.44 -2.06 -6.33
C GLU A 132 -13.93 -1.12 -7.44
N GLY A 133 -13.71 -1.51 -8.67
CA GLY A 133 -14.23 -0.85 -9.86
C GLY A 133 -13.29 0.19 -10.44
N ASN A 134 -13.83 1.31 -10.91
CA ASN A 134 -13.10 2.30 -11.67
C ASN A 134 -11.96 2.96 -10.87
N VAL A 135 -10.76 2.94 -11.45
CA VAL A 135 -9.52 3.50 -10.84
C VAL A 135 -9.12 4.87 -11.42
N ASP A 136 -9.92 5.47 -12.28
CA ASP A 136 -9.58 6.73 -12.99
C ASP A 136 -9.17 7.86 -12.06
N GLU A 137 -9.83 7.99 -10.91
CA GLU A 137 -9.51 9.04 -9.95
C GLU A 137 -8.13 8.83 -9.31
N TYR A 138 -7.80 7.58 -8.99
CA TYR A 138 -6.47 7.18 -8.49
C TYR A 138 -5.39 7.39 -9.54
N TYR A 139 -5.68 7.02 -10.80
CA TYR A 139 -4.80 7.26 -11.94
C TYR A 139 -4.56 8.74 -12.16
N ASN A 140 -5.59 9.58 -12.02
CA ASN A 140 -5.44 11.04 -12.10
C ASN A 140 -4.55 11.61 -11.01
N ALA A 141 -4.65 11.11 -9.78
CA ALA A 141 -3.79 11.53 -8.67
C ALA A 141 -2.33 11.12 -8.86
N THR A 142 -2.10 9.87 -9.29
CA THR A 142 -0.76 9.32 -9.51
C THR A 142 -0.10 9.79 -10.80
N ALA A 143 -0.88 10.17 -11.81
CA ALA A 143 -0.35 10.72 -13.05
C ALA A 143 0.21 12.15 -12.89
N GLY A 144 -0.35 12.95 -11.97
CA GLY A 144 0.04 14.34 -11.85
C GLY A 144 -0.07 15.07 -13.19
N PHE A 145 1.06 15.56 -13.71
CA PHE A 145 1.15 16.20 -15.02
C PHE A 145 1.50 15.24 -16.17
N GLU A 146 1.78 13.96 -15.88
CA GLU A 146 2.29 12.96 -16.81
C GLU A 146 1.17 12.06 -17.35
N ALA A 147 0.40 12.57 -18.33
CA ALA A 147 -0.80 11.90 -18.86
C ALA A 147 -0.54 10.47 -19.40
N TRP A 148 0.68 10.15 -19.83
CA TRP A 148 1.06 8.82 -20.31
C TRP A 148 0.95 7.73 -19.23
N ILE A 149 1.04 8.08 -17.94
CA ILE A 149 0.89 7.14 -16.83
C ILE A 149 -0.49 6.45 -16.88
N LYS A 150 -1.52 7.16 -17.32
CA LYS A 150 -2.90 6.67 -17.42
C LYS A 150 -3.09 5.57 -18.49
N THR A 151 -2.10 5.35 -19.34
CA THR A 151 -2.17 4.28 -20.36
C THR A 151 -1.61 2.95 -19.88
N ALA A 152 -1.07 2.90 -18.66
CA ALA A 152 -0.56 1.67 -18.06
C ALA A 152 -1.71 0.81 -17.53
N PRO A 153 -1.73 -0.51 -17.73
CA PRO A 153 -2.72 -1.42 -17.18
C PRO A 153 -2.63 -1.59 -15.67
N ALA A 154 -1.50 -1.22 -15.07
CA ALA A 154 -1.27 -1.26 -13.63
C ALA A 154 -0.34 -0.13 -13.17
N ILE A 155 -0.58 0.40 -11.97
CA ILE A 155 0.33 1.34 -11.30
C ILE A 155 0.66 0.79 -9.91
N PHE A 156 1.94 0.64 -9.61
CA PHE A 156 2.42 0.31 -8.27
C PHE A 156 2.77 1.61 -7.55
N VAL A 157 2.20 1.83 -6.36
CA VAL A 157 2.46 2.99 -5.53
C VAL A 157 3.26 2.54 -4.31
N ILE A 158 4.46 3.05 -4.17
CA ILE A 158 5.29 2.81 -2.98
C ILE A 158 5.05 3.95 -2.00
N THR A 159 4.62 3.60 -0.79
CA THR A 159 4.48 4.51 0.34
C THR A 159 5.42 4.14 1.47
N GLY A 160 5.57 5.02 2.45
CA GLY A 160 6.42 4.73 3.58
C GLY A 160 6.00 5.42 4.87
N ASN A 161 6.05 4.68 5.97
CA ASN A 161 5.74 5.20 7.30
C ASN A 161 6.92 5.97 7.89
N ILE A 162 6.96 7.27 7.66
CA ILE A 162 8.00 8.18 8.15
C ILE A 162 7.90 8.38 9.66
N SER A 163 6.69 8.48 10.20
CA SER A 163 6.48 8.67 11.63
C SER A 163 6.96 7.49 12.45
N GLY A 164 6.75 6.26 11.97
CA GLY A 164 7.21 5.04 12.63
C GLY A 164 8.72 4.96 12.74
N MET A 165 9.46 5.47 11.77
CA MET A 165 10.93 5.51 11.80
C MET A 165 11.45 6.49 12.84
N ASN A 166 10.76 7.59 13.10
CA ASN A 166 11.16 8.62 14.06
C ASN A 166 10.80 8.28 15.52
N GLN A 167 9.98 7.24 15.76
CA GLN A 167 9.51 6.84 17.10
C GLN A 167 10.34 5.72 17.74
N MET A 168 11.64 5.66 17.50
CA MET A 168 12.49 4.61 18.05
C MET A 168 12.60 4.66 19.58
N PRO A 169 12.37 3.53 20.30
CA PRO A 169 12.73 3.41 21.70
C PRO A 169 14.25 3.59 21.86
N GLY A 170 14.65 4.59 22.64
CA GLY A 170 16.08 4.91 22.90
C GLY A 170 16.61 6.13 22.14
N LEU A 171 15.98 6.57 21.07
CA LEU A 171 16.26 7.85 20.43
C LEU A 171 15.29 8.91 20.96
N ARG A 172 15.65 9.61 22.03
CA ARG A 172 14.81 10.70 22.55
C ARG A 172 14.70 11.84 21.53
N PRO A 173 13.47 12.39 21.30
CA PRO A 173 13.30 13.64 20.58
C PRO A 173 14.08 14.76 21.32
N GLY A 174 15.13 15.37 20.72
CA GLY A 174 15.84 16.52 21.29
C GLY A 174 14.93 17.71 21.29
N ASN A 175 14.60 18.17 22.48
CA ASN A 175 13.90 19.43 22.67
C ASN A 175 14.83 20.57 22.20
N ARG A 176 14.41 21.37 21.23
CA ARG A 176 15.14 22.53 20.71
C ARG A 176 15.05 23.74 21.63
N THR A 177 14.95 23.55 22.94
CA THR A 177 15.00 24.65 23.90
C THR A 177 15.88 24.23 25.06
N SER A 178 17.13 24.51 24.98
CA SER A 178 17.94 24.92 26.14
C SER A 178 19.39 25.09 25.72
N GLU A 179 19.85 26.30 25.70
CA GLU A 179 21.25 26.68 25.89
C GLU A 179 21.74 26.06 27.22
N ASN A 180 22.98 25.62 27.20
CA ASN A 180 23.77 25.14 28.36
C ASN A 180 23.46 23.73 28.88
N ASN A 181 24.10 22.73 28.27
CA ASN A 181 24.79 21.72 29.07
C ASN A 181 25.95 21.10 28.26
N ARG A 182 27.14 21.66 28.44
CA ARG A 182 28.42 21.06 28.07
C ARG A 182 28.79 20.05 29.13
N THR A 183 28.40 18.79 28.97
CA THR A 183 29.09 17.66 29.60
C THR A 183 28.82 16.37 28.83
N SER A 184 29.87 15.89 28.19
CA SER A 184 30.26 14.49 28.02
C SER A 184 29.21 13.49 27.55
N GLY A 185 29.43 12.99 26.35
CA GLY A 185 28.81 11.80 25.80
C GLY A 185 28.59 11.95 24.29
N ASN A 186 29.22 11.12 23.52
CA ASN A 186 29.14 11.00 22.09
C ASN A 186 27.67 10.84 21.65
N GLN A 187 26.88 11.92 21.69
CA GLN A 187 25.53 11.94 21.10
C GLN A 187 25.71 12.15 19.62
N MET A 188 25.48 11.12 18.87
CA MET A 188 25.34 11.27 17.41
C MET A 188 24.31 12.39 17.14
N PRO A 189 24.61 13.32 16.19
CA PRO A 189 23.63 14.28 15.76
C PRO A 189 22.36 13.53 15.36
N ARG A 190 21.19 14.03 15.76
CA ARG A 190 19.91 13.47 15.35
C ARG A 190 19.85 13.46 13.81
N GLN A 191 20.00 12.30 13.30
CA GLN A 191 19.75 12.04 11.91
C GLN A 191 18.23 12.02 11.71
N ASP A 192 17.72 12.77 10.74
CA ASP A 192 16.34 12.62 10.30
C ASP A 192 16.20 11.23 9.69
N MET A 193 15.54 10.34 10.42
CA MET A 193 15.37 8.94 10.01
C MET A 193 14.46 8.79 8.80
N SER A 194 13.72 9.84 8.43
CA SER A 194 12.85 9.83 7.25
C SER A 194 13.62 9.55 5.96
N GLN A 195 14.87 10.02 5.86
CA GLN A 195 15.71 9.75 4.69
C GLN A 195 15.92 8.25 4.43
N TRP A 196 15.92 7.41 5.47
CA TRP A 196 16.10 5.96 5.30
C TRP A 196 14.90 5.32 4.61
N VAL A 197 13.70 5.84 4.85
CA VAL A 197 12.49 5.38 4.16
C VAL A 197 12.58 5.63 2.66
N TYR A 198 13.12 6.79 2.26
CA TYR A 198 13.32 7.10 0.84
C TYR A 198 14.43 6.24 0.20
N ILE A 199 15.48 5.90 0.97
CA ILE A 199 16.54 4.99 0.51
C ILE A 199 15.97 3.58 0.31
N ASP A 200 15.20 3.07 1.28
CA ASP A 200 14.53 1.77 1.19
C ASP A 200 13.58 1.75 -0.02
N ALA A 201 12.82 2.84 -0.25
CA ALA A 201 11.91 2.95 -1.39
C ALA A 201 12.64 2.89 -2.74
N GLY A 202 13.80 3.52 -2.84
CA GLY A 202 14.65 3.43 -4.04
C GLY A 202 15.11 2.00 -4.31
N ALA A 203 15.51 1.26 -3.27
CA ALA A 203 15.90 -0.15 -3.39
C ALA A 203 14.73 -1.04 -3.84
N ALA A 204 13.55 -0.87 -3.25
CA ALA A 204 12.35 -1.61 -3.63
C ALA A 204 11.91 -1.29 -5.07
N ALA A 205 11.96 -0.02 -5.46
CA ALA A 205 11.64 0.41 -6.81
C ALA A 205 12.59 -0.20 -7.85
N GLU A 206 13.92 -0.21 -7.58
CA GLU A 206 14.87 -0.79 -8.52
C GLU A 206 14.70 -2.31 -8.65
N ASN A 207 14.42 -3.03 -7.56
CA ASN A 207 14.11 -4.47 -7.64
C ASN A 207 12.90 -4.72 -8.57
N LEU A 208 11.83 -3.93 -8.42
CA LEU A 208 10.65 -4.03 -9.29
C LEU A 208 11.03 -3.72 -10.75
N LEU A 209 11.84 -2.68 -11.00
CA LEU A 209 12.26 -2.30 -12.35
C LEU A 209 13.16 -3.36 -13.03
N LEU A 210 14.01 -4.03 -12.27
CA LEU A 210 14.81 -5.15 -12.78
C LEU A 210 13.94 -6.35 -13.14
N GLU A 211 12.92 -6.63 -12.31
CA GLU A 211 11.96 -7.69 -12.59
C GLU A 211 11.05 -7.35 -13.79
N VAL A 212 10.67 -6.08 -13.98
CA VAL A 212 9.99 -5.61 -15.20
C VAL A 212 10.76 -5.99 -16.45
N VAL A 213 12.09 -5.83 -16.45
CA VAL A 213 12.93 -6.24 -17.57
C VAL A 213 12.94 -7.75 -17.75
N SER A 214 13.04 -8.51 -16.64
CA SER A 214 13.01 -9.98 -16.65
C SER A 214 11.71 -10.54 -17.23
N LEU A 215 10.61 -9.83 -17.05
CA LEU A 215 9.28 -10.18 -17.56
C LEU A 215 8.98 -9.61 -18.96
N ASP A 216 9.95 -8.97 -19.61
CA ASP A 216 9.78 -8.28 -20.90
C ASP A 216 8.68 -7.20 -20.91
N LEU A 217 8.52 -6.50 -19.78
CA LEU A 217 7.58 -5.42 -19.58
C LEU A 217 8.24 -4.04 -19.71
N ALA A 218 7.40 -3.00 -19.64
CA ALA A 218 7.80 -1.60 -19.68
C ALA A 218 7.42 -0.91 -18.37
N SER A 219 8.29 -0.06 -17.85
CA SER A 219 8.02 0.76 -16.66
C SER A 219 8.98 1.94 -16.57
N THR A 220 8.68 2.84 -15.65
CA THR A 220 9.60 3.85 -15.14
C THR A 220 9.22 4.21 -13.71
N TYR A 221 10.18 4.67 -12.93
CA TYR A 221 9.92 5.24 -11.60
C TYR A 221 9.75 6.74 -11.73
N THR A 222 8.69 7.28 -11.13
CA THR A 222 8.45 8.73 -11.07
C THR A 222 7.92 9.16 -9.71
N ALA A 223 8.24 10.40 -9.33
CA ALA A 223 7.71 11.07 -8.13
C ALA A 223 6.92 12.33 -8.52
N GLY A 224 6.56 12.50 -9.79
CA GLY A 224 5.83 13.66 -10.32
C GLY A 224 4.31 13.61 -10.12
N PHE A 225 3.82 12.99 -9.06
CA PHE A 225 2.40 12.81 -8.73
C PHE A 225 1.89 13.83 -7.70
N SER A 226 0.57 13.87 -7.47
CA SER A 226 -0.04 14.68 -6.42
C SER A 226 -0.03 13.92 -5.10
N ALA A 227 0.97 14.17 -4.23
CA ALA A 227 1.13 13.47 -2.96
C ALA A 227 -0.13 13.55 -2.08
N ASN A 228 -0.61 14.77 -1.78
CA ASN A 228 -1.78 14.96 -0.91
C ASN A 228 -3.03 14.26 -1.43
N LYS A 229 -3.27 14.32 -2.76
CA LYS A 229 -4.44 13.65 -3.35
C LYS A 229 -4.29 12.13 -3.32
N THR A 230 -3.08 11.62 -3.51
CA THR A 230 -2.79 10.18 -3.42
C THR A 230 -2.95 9.68 -1.97
N GLU A 231 -2.50 10.45 -0.98
CA GLU A 231 -2.71 10.16 0.46
C GLU A 231 -4.21 10.05 0.79
N GLU A 232 -4.98 11.06 0.36
CA GLU A 232 -6.44 11.13 0.60
C GLU A 232 -7.16 9.92 -0.02
N LEU A 233 -6.92 9.65 -1.30
CA LEU A 233 -7.61 8.59 -2.03
C LEU A 233 -7.25 7.19 -1.54
N LEU A 234 -5.98 6.95 -1.19
CA LEU A 234 -5.54 5.68 -0.62
C LEU A 234 -5.91 5.54 0.86
N GLY A 235 -6.40 6.61 1.51
CA GLY A 235 -6.74 6.60 2.93
C GLY A 235 -5.53 6.29 3.82
N LEU A 236 -4.35 6.83 3.48
CA LEU A 236 -3.11 6.50 4.17
C LEU A 236 -3.17 6.91 5.65
N PRO A 237 -2.66 6.06 6.56
CA PRO A 237 -2.57 6.41 7.98
C PRO A 237 -1.67 7.63 8.20
N SER A 238 -1.92 8.36 9.30
CA SER A 238 -1.07 9.50 9.67
C SER A 238 0.41 9.10 9.79
N GLY A 239 1.26 9.79 9.04
CA GLY A 239 2.70 9.56 9.01
C GLY A 239 3.17 8.57 7.95
N GLU A 240 2.26 7.99 7.18
CA GLU A 240 2.57 7.28 5.95
C GLU A 240 2.40 8.25 4.76
N VAL A 241 3.39 8.31 3.88
CA VAL A 241 3.39 9.21 2.72
C VAL A 241 3.68 8.44 1.44
N PRO A 242 3.09 8.83 0.30
CA PRO A 242 3.47 8.28 -0.99
C PRO A 242 4.85 8.79 -1.41
N ILE A 243 5.70 7.90 -1.91
CA ILE A 243 7.10 8.20 -2.24
C ILE A 243 7.32 8.15 -3.73
N GLY A 244 6.74 7.18 -4.41
CA GLY A 244 6.91 7.05 -5.83
C GLY A 244 5.91 6.10 -6.47
N VAL A 245 5.75 6.25 -7.78
CA VAL A 245 4.84 5.43 -8.59
C VAL A 245 5.59 4.77 -9.73
N LEU A 246 5.20 3.53 -10.04
CA LEU A 246 5.73 2.73 -11.13
C LEU A 246 4.55 2.24 -11.98
N PRO A 247 4.21 2.96 -13.05
CA PRO A 247 3.27 2.45 -14.05
C PRO A 247 3.95 1.31 -14.83
N VAL A 248 3.26 0.19 -14.97
CA VAL A 248 3.76 -1.02 -15.63
C VAL A 248 2.79 -1.46 -16.69
N GLY A 249 3.31 -1.83 -17.87
CA GLY A 249 2.54 -2.36 -18.98
C GLY A 249 3.39 -3.12 -19.98
N ARG A 250 2.79 -3.56 -21.07
CA ARG A 250 3.53 -4.15 -22.19
C ARG A 250 4.38 -3.08 -22.89
N LYS A 251 5.48 -3.49 -23.49
CA LYS A 251 6.22 -2.63 -24.40
C LYS A 251 5.33 -2.25 -25.60
N ALA A 252 5.34 -0.96 -26.02
CA ALA A 252 4.57 -0.47 -27.16
C ALA A 252 5.18 -0.90 -28.51
#